data_ac320a4b615fc68c02d214abc494b59a
#
_entry.id   ac320a4b615fc68c02d214abc494b59a
#
_cell.length_a   1.000
_cell.length_b   1.000
_cell.length_c   1.000
_cell.angle_alpha   90.00
_cell.angle_beta   90.00
_cell.angle_gamma   90.00
#
_symmetry.space_group_name_H-M   'P 1'
#
loop_
_entity.id
_entity.type
_entity.pdbx_description
1 polymer ?
#
loop_
_entity_poly.entity_id
_entity_poly.type
_entity_poly.pdbx_seq_one_letter_code
_entity_poly.pdbx_strand_id
1 'polypeptide(L)'
;MSRELFDDLYDDARTALAEKAKGFGAQHIAPHATLWERMRQCPDELRHEAAQAGLLQTGFPGVLGGVGDLLDTVVVTHALVMGGTCPGAVVGLGAHHLALPPIVSMGTDAQKARFVSPVLRGQKQAALALTEPSGGSDLSQLRTRAERTSGGYRLNGQKKFISCGGQADQITLLARTSDDPRGGFSLFVVERGMPGFRVTEALETTAWRASGTAALAFEDLFVPEENRIGPEGAGLLCLMRNLHTERVLLAAQACGIAELALDCTVAHAQGRLVSGQPLSQHQATRQTLATMATDVFAAKALTFQVARQLNAGGWAGAQVSMAKNFSAVVAQRNTAAAVQLHGGIGCIEDSLPARLHRDARVLTIAGGPFEVMNETIADGLGF
;
A
#
# COMPACT_ATOMS: atom_id res chain seq x y z
N MET A 1 -9.31 1.17 25.48
CA MET A 1 -9.48 2.63 25.67
C MET A 1 -9.51 3.40 24.34
N SER A 2 -8.84 2.95 23.30
CA SER A 2 -8.93 3.59 21.96
C SER A 2 -10.25 3.32 21.23
N ARG A 3 -10.91 2.21 21.52
CA ARG A 3 -12.12 1.75 20.82
C ARG A 3 -13.28 2.76 20.91
N GLU A 4 -13.60 3.25 22.09
CA GLU A 4 -14.73 4.19 22.31
C GLU A 4 -14.54 5.55 21.63
N LEU A 5 -13.30 5.98 21.36
CA LEU A 5 -13.01 7.25 20.70
C LEU A 5 -13.15 7.19 19.16
N PHE A 6 -13.24 5.98 18.56
CA PHE A 6 -13.17 5.79 17.12
C PHE A 6 -14.30 4.92 16.55
N ASP A 7 -15.21 4.42 17.39
CA ASP A 7 -16.28 3.47 17.01
C ASP A 7 -17.35 4.07 16.08
N ASP A 8 -17.51 5.39 16.06
CA ASP A 8 -18.51 6.08 15.21
C ASP A 8 -18.12 6.13 13.71
N LEU A 9 -16.94 5.63 13.34
CA LEU A 9 -16.49 5.65 11.94
C LEU A 9 -17.03 4.47 11.11
N TYR A 10 -17.52 3.41 11.76
CA TYR A 10 -17.97 2.18 11.12
C TYR A 10 -19.45 1.89 11.45
N ASP A 11 -20.13 1.30 10.49
CA ASP A 11 -21.37 0.56 10.75
C ASP A 11 -21.03 -0.83 11.34
N ASP A 12 -22.06 -1.56 11.80
CA ASP A 12 -21.89 -2.88 12.44
C ASP A 12 -21.18 -3.88 11.51
N ALA A 13 -21.47 -3.85 10.21
CA ALA A 13 -20.86 -4.75 9.23
C ALA A 13 -19.36 -4.48 9.07
N ARG A 14 -18.97 -3.20 9.00
CA ARG A 14 -17.56 -2.79 8.91
C ARG A 14 -16.82 -2.99 10.23
N THR A 15 -17.49 -2.85 11.36
CA THR A 15 -16.94 -3.21 12.68
C THR A 15 -16.60 -4.70 12.73
N ALA A 16 -17.50 -5.59 12.31
CA ALA A 16 -17.25 -7.02 12.22
C ALA A 16 -16.10 -7.36 11.25
N LEU A 17 -16.03 -6.66 10.11
CA LEU A 17 -14.97 -6.81 9.13
C LEU A 17 -13.61 -6.36 9.70
N ALA A 18 -13.56 -5.25 10.43
CA ALA A 18 -12.36 -4.77 11.10
C ALA A 18 -11.86 -5.77 12.14
N GLU A 19 -12.74 -6.33 12.97
CA GLU A 19 -12.38 -7.36 13.94
C GLU A 19 -11.83 -8.62 13.28
N LYS A 20 -12.46 -9.07 12.20
CA LYS A 20 -11.99 -10.21 11.41
C LYS A 20 -10.58 -9.96 10.87
N ALA A 21 -10.35 -8.81 10.23
CA ALA A 21 -9.06 -8.46 9.66
C ALA A 21 -7.97 -8.27 10.74
N LYS A 22 -8.32 -7.64 11.87
CA LYS A 22 -7.43 -7.49 13.01
C LYS A 22 -7.07 -8.85 13.63
N GLY A 23 -8.06 -9.72 13.81
CA GLY A 23 -7.85 -11.10 14.29
C GLY A 23 -6.95 -11.91 13.36
N PHE A 24 -7.18 -11.82 12.04
CA PHE A 24 -6.31 -12.42 11.04
C PHE A 24 -4.86 -11.92 11.17
N GLY A 25 -4.66 -10.60 11.25
CA GLY A 25 -3.34 -10.02 11.46
C GLY A 25 -2.64 -10.54 12.71
N ALA A 26 -3.35 -10.60 13.82
CA ALA A 26 -2.82 -11.08 15.11
C ALA A 26 -2.45 -12.58 15.09
N GLN A 27 -3.21 -13.37 14.33
CA GLN A 27 -3.01 -14.83 14.26
C GLN A 27 -1.94 -15.21 13.21
N HIS A 28 -1.94 -14.60 12.03
CA HIS A 28 -1.16 -15.04 10.88
C HIS A 28 0.03 -14.13 10.54
N ILE A 29 0.05 -12.87 11.00
CA ILE A 29 1.14 -11.93 10.68
C ILE A 29 2.01 -11.64 11.89
N ALA A 30 1.43 -11.22 13.01
CA ALA A 30 2.18 -10.73 14.18
C ALA A 30 3.20 -11.74 14.71
N PRO A 31 2.91 -13.06 14.82
CA PRO A 31 3.88 -14.05 15.34
C PRO A 31 5.12 -14.19 14.44
N HIS A 32 5.01 -13.85 13.17
CA HIS A 32 6.05 -14.02 12.16
C HIS A 32 6.72 -12.71 11.73
N ALA A 33 6.24 -11.58 12.23
CA ALA A 33 6.64 -10.24 11.79
C ALA A 33 8.15 -10.03 11.76
N THR A 34 8.86 -10.38 12.83
CA THR A 34 10.32 -10.26 12.92
C THR A 34 11.05 -11.17 11.93
N LEU A 35 10.57 -12.40 11.75
CA LEU A 35 11.14 -13.33 10.78
C LEU A 35 10.99 -12.80 9.35
N TRP A 36 9.80 -12.37 8.97
CA TRP A 36 9.53 -11.89 7.59
C TRP A 36 10.25 -10.58 7.29
N GLU A 37 10.40 -9.68 8.28
CA GLU A 37 11.23 -8.49 8.14
C GLU A 37 12.70 -8.84 7.85
N ARG A 38 13.24 -9.88 8.52
CA ARG A 38 14.60 -10.37 8.28
C ARG A 38 14.74 -11.10 6.94
N MET A 39 13.75 -11.90 6.57
CA MET A 39 13.69 -12.60 5.27
C MET A 39 13.38 -11.67 4.10
N ARG A 40 12.93 -10.45 4.38
CA ARG A 40 12.50 -9.43 3.39
C ARG A 40 11.41 -9.92 2.45
N GLN A 41 10.58 -10.84 2.91
CA GLN A 41 9.44 -11.37 2.15
C GLN A 41 8.46 -12.09 3.07
N CYS A 42 7.20 -12.18 2.64
CA CYS A 42 6.20 -13.06 3.24
C CYS A 42 6.09 -14.36 2.45
N PRO A 43 5.72 -15.47 3.09
CA PRO A 43 5.45 -16.73 2.40
C PRO A 43 4.13 -16.66 1.61
N ASP A 44 4.01 -17.50 0.58
CA ASP A 44 2.81 -17.57 -0.26
C ASP A 44 1.56 -18.04 0.50
N GLU A 45 1.77 -18.83 1.54
CA GLU A 45 0.73 -19.33 2.44
C GLU A 45 -0.10 -18.20 3.05
N LEU A 46 0.54 -17.08 3.45
CA LEU A 46 -0.14 -15.92 3.98
C LEU A 46 -1.20 -15.38 3.00
N ARG A 47 -0.87 -15.37 1.72
CA ARG A 47 -1.80 -14.90 0.67
C ARG A 47 -2.97 -15.88 0.49
N HIS A 48 -2.72 -17.18 0.52
CA HIS A 48 -3.76 -18.20 0.45
C HIS A 48 -4.74 -18.10 1.63
N GLU A 49 -4.21 -17.96 2.84
CA GLU A 49 -5.00 -17.80 4.05
C GLU A 49 -5.83 -16.51 4.05
N ALA A 50 -5.24 -15.38 3.60
CA ALA A 50 -5.94 -14.11 3.46
C ALA A 50 -7.07 -14.19 2.42
N ALA A 51 -6.88 -14.93 1.32
CA ALA A 51 -7.93 -15.17 0.33
C ALA A 51 -9.06 -16.03 0.90
N GLN A 52 -8.74 -17.11 1.62
CA GLN A 52 -9.74 -17.95 2.31
C GLN A 52 -10.53 -17.16 3.35
N ALA A 53 -9.87 -16.21 4.02
CA ALA A 53 -10.52 -15.29 4.93
C ALA A 53 -11.36 -14.20 4.22
N GLY A 54 -11.38 -14.11 2.89
CA GLY A 54 -12.14 -13.10 2.15
C GLY A 54 -11.53 -11.68 2.23
N LEU A 55 -10.26 -11.54 2.63
CA LEU A 55 -9.62 -10.24 2.82
C LEU A 55 -9.01 -9.68 1.54
N LEU A 56 -8.61 -10.53 0.57
CA LEU A 56 -8.07 -10.09 -0.72
C LEU A 56 -9.14 -9.60 -1.69
N GLN A 57 -10.40 -9.98 -1.50
CA GLN A 57 -11.51 -9.73 -2.40
C GLN A 57 -12.17 -8.38 -2.19
N THR A 58 -11.85 -7.67 -1.09
CA THR A 58 -12.50 -6.41 -0.74
C THR A 58 -12.25 -5.33 -1.79
N GLY A 59 -13.31 -4.59 -2.16
CA GLY A 59 -13.25 -3.50 -3.13
C GLY A 59 -13.21 -3.92 -4.60
N PHE A 60 -13.34 -5.22 -4.89
CA PHE A 60 -13.42 -5.72 -6.27
C PHE A 60 -14.85 -6.11 -6.65
N PRO A 61 -15.20 -6.06 -7.97
CA PRO A 61 -16.54 -6.45 -8.43
C PRO A 61 -16.90 -7.91 -8.14
N GLY A 62 -18.14 -8.17 -7.71
CA GLY A 62 -18.62 -9.51 -7.38
C GLY A 62 -18.52 -10.52 -8.52
N VAL A 63 -18.69 -10.08 -9.77
CA VAL A 63 -18.54 -10.93 -10.98
C VAL A 63 -17.11 -11.48 -11.15
N LEU A 64 -16.13 -10.91 -10.46
CA LEU A 64 -14.73 -11.36 -10.46
C LEU A 64 -14.37 -12.13 -9.17
N GLY A 65 -15.33 -12.33 -8.28
CA GLY A 65 -15.14 -12.93 -6.96
C GLY A 65 -14.81 -11.91 -5.87
N GLY A 66 -15.01 -10.61 -6.14
CA GLY A 66 -14.83 -9.54 -5.18
C GLY A 66 -16.00 -9.39 -4.21
N VAL A 67 -15.80 -8.64 -3.14
CA VAL A 67 -16.82 -8.34 -2.11
C VAL A 67 -16.65 -6.91 -1.61
N GLY A 68 -17.74 -6.31 -1.16
CA GLY A 68 -17.72 -4.98 -0.55
C GLY A 68 -17.31 -3.86 -1.50
N ASP A 69 -16.81 -2.78 -0.92
CA ASP A 69 -16.45 -1.55 -1.61
C ASP A 69 -15.07 -1.00 -1.19
N LEU A 70 -14.70 0.19 -1.67
CA LEU A 70 -13.44 0.82 -1.30
C LEU A 70 -13.32 1.08 0.21
N LEU A 71 -14.43 1.45 0.86
CA LEU A 71 -14.41 1.72 2.30
C LEU A 71 -14.11 0.44 3.09
N ASP A 72 -14.62 -0.72 2.64
CA ASP A 72 -14.28 -2.02 3.23
C ASP A 72 -12.79 -2.34 3.09
N THR A 73 -12.20 -2.01 1.94
CA THR A 73 -10.74 -2.17 1.73
C THR A 73 -9.92 -1.27 2.66
N VAL A 74 -10.38 -0.04 2.88
CA VAL A 74 -9.75 0.91 3.82
C VAL A 74 -9.81 0.37 5.26
N VAL A 75 -10.97 -0.16 5.67
CA VAL A 75 -11.17 -0.81 6.97
C VAL A 75 -10.23 -2.01 7.14
N VAL A 76 -10.19 -2.91 6.14
CA VAL A 76 -9.31 -4.09 6.17
C VAL A 76 -7.84 -3.69 6.26
N THR A 77 -7.41 -2.72 5.45
CA THR A 77 -6.01 -2.25 5.44
C THR A 77 -5.58 -1.72 6.80
N HIS A 78 -6.40 -0.84 7.39
CA HIS A 78 -6.17 -0.29 8.73
C HIS A 78 -6.11 -1.40 9.79
N ALA A 79 -7.11 -2.29 9.81
CA ALA A 79 -7.23 -3.35 10.81
C ALA A 79 -6.11 -4.41 10.70
N LEU A 80 -5.66 -4.74 9.49
CA LEU A 80 -4.52 -5.63 9.27
C LEU A 80 -3.22 -5.05 9.85
N VAL A 81 -3.00 -3.73 9.75
CA VAL A 81 -1.83 -3.08 10.38
C VAL A 81 -1.92 -3.18 11.89
N MET A 82 -3.11 -2.89 12.46
CA MET A 82 -3.34 -2.96 13.90
C MET A 82 -3.11 -4.36 14.48
N GLY A 83 -3.60 -5.40 13.81
CA GLY A 83 -3.45 -6.78 14.27
C GLY A 83 -2.09 -7.39 13.91
N GLY A 84 -1.60 -7.12 12.70
CA GLY A 84 -0.40 -7.78 12.16
C GLY A 84 0.92 -7.23 12.64
N THR A 85 0.97 -5.98 13.14
CA THR A 85 2.19 -5.33 13.65
C THR A 85 3.38 -5.30 12.67
N CYS A 86 3.15 -5.61 11.40
CA CYS A 86 4.12 -5.65 10.32
C CYS A 86 3.56 -4.96 9.07
N PRO A 87 3.68 -3.63 8.95
CA PRO A 87 3.16 -2.88 7.82
C PRO A 87 3.67 -3.37 6.46
N GLY A 88 4.93 -3.82 6.39
CA GLY A 88 5.52 -4.40 5.17
C GLY A 88 4.77 -5.63 4.66
N ALA A 89 4.29 -6.51 5.55
CA ALA A 89 3.47 -7.67 5.18
C ALA A 89 2.09 -7.24 4.65
N VAL A 90 1.50 -6.20 5.25
CA VAL A 90 0.22 -5.64 4.79
C VAL A 90 0.35 -5.03 3.40
N VAL A 91 1.48 -4.33 3.11
CA VAL A 91 1.82 -3.87 1.74
C VAL A 91 1.91 -5.05 0.78
N GLY A 92 2.58 -6.13 1.19
CA GLY A 92 2.69 -7.35 0.39
C GLY A 92 1.34 -7.96 0.03
N LEU A 93 0.45 -8.08 1.01
CA LEU A 93 -0.92 -8.56 0.79
C LEU A 93 -1.75 -7.60 -0.08
N GLY A 94 -1.57 -6.29 0.10
CA GLY A 94 -2.34 -5.24 -0.58
C GLY A 94 -1.85 -4.86 -1.98
N ALA A 95 -0.71 -5.38 -2.45
CA ALA A 95 -0.11 -4.98 -3.74
C ALA A 95 -1.03 -5.16 -4.95
N HIS A 96 -1.95 -6.11 -4.90
CA HIS A 96 -2.93 -6.35 -5.95
C HIS A 96 -3.96 -5.21 -6.10
N HIS A 97 -4.23 -4.44 -5.05
CA HIS A 97 -5.10 -3.25 -5.14
C HIS A 97 -4.49 -2.12 -5.99
N LEU A 98 -3.21 -2.23 -6.35
CA LEU A 98 -2.53 -1.33 -7.28
C LEU A 98 -2.47 -1.94 -8.68
N ALA A 99 -2.19 -3.24 -8.75
CA ALA A 99 -1.93 -3.94 -10.00
C ALA A 99 -3.19 -4.31 -10.80
N LEU A 100 -4.28 -4.65 -10.12
CA LEU A 100 -5.48 -5.17 -10.75
C LEU A 100 -6.50 -4.12 -11.24
N PRO A 101 -6.70 -2.95 -10.58
CA PRO A 101 -7.72 -1.99 -11.00
C PRO A 101 -7.63 -1.58 -12.47
N PRO A 102 -6.45 -1.38 -13.09
CA PRO A 102 -6.34 -1.13 -14.53
C PRO A 102 -6.93 -2.27 -15.38
N ILE A 103 -6.72 -3.52 -14.97
CA ILE A 103 -7.25 -4.70 -15.67
C ILE A 103 -8.77 -4.79 -15.48
N VAL A 104 -9.26 -4.51 -14.28
CA VAL A 104 -10.71 -4.46 -13.98
C VAL A 104 -11.42 -3.42 -14.83
N SER A 105 -10.82 -2.22 -14.98
CA SER A 105 -11.47 -1.09 -15.67
C SER A 105 -11.39 -1.17 -17.19
N MET A 106 -10.29 -1.68 -17.76
CA MET A 106 -10.00 -1.60 -19.19
C MET A 106 -9.73 -2.96 -19.85
N GLY A 107 -9.58 -4.01 -19.08
CA GLY A 107 -9.36 -5.36 -19.58
C GLY A 107 -10.60 -6.00 -20.17
N THR A 108 -10.41 -6.90 -21.13
CA THR A 108 -11.46 -7.78 -21.65
C THR A 108 -11.86 -8.80 -20.58
N ASP A 109 -13.02 -9.46 -20.73
CA ASP A 109 -13.46 -10.49 -19.77
C ASP A 109 -12.48 -11.68 -19.72
N ALA A 110 -11.85 -12.04 -20.84
CA ALA A 110 -10.79 -13.06 -20.88
C ALA A 110 -9.56 -12.62 -20.04
N GLN A 111 -9.14 -11.35 -20.16
CA GLN A 111 -8.03 -10.80 -19.36
C GLN A 111 -8.38 -10.75 -17.87
N LYS A 112 -9.60 -10.34 -17.53
CA LYS A 112 -10.07 -10.34 -16.13
C LYS A 112 -10.09 -11.74 -15.53
N ALA A 113 -10.61 -12.73 -16.27
CA ALA A 113 -10.61 -14.13 -15.84
C ALA A 113 -9.19 -14.68 -15.65
N ARG A 114 -8.24 -14.33 -16.55
CA ARG A 114 -6.86 -14.80 -16.53
C ARG A 114 -6.00 -14.11 -15.46
N PHE A 115 -6.16 -12.81 -15.27
CA PHE A 115 -5.23 -12.01 -14.47
C PHE A 115 -5.82 -11.51 -13.14
N VAL A 116 -7.14 -11.38 -13.00
CA VAL A 116 -7.76 -10.87 -11.76
C VAL A 116 -8.20 -12.02 -10.86
N SER A 117 -9.03 -12.93 -11.38
CA SER A 117 -9.65 -13.97 -10.56
C SER A 117 -8.66 -14.89 -9.82
N PRO A 118 -7.51 -15.33 -10.42
CA PRO A 118 -6.54 -16.15 -9.68
C PRO A 118 -5.87 -15.39 -8.53
N VAL A 119 -5.69 -14.06 -8.65
CA VAL A 119 -5.10 -13.23 -7.60
C VAL A 119 -6.07 -13.07 -6.44
N LEU A 120 -7.36 -12.80 -6.71
CA LEU A 120 -8.37 -12.70 -5.67
C LEU A 120 -8.60 -14.04 -4.94
N ARG A 121 -8.34 -15.17 -5.59
CA ARG A 121 -8.33 -16.49 -4.94
C ARG A 121 -7.03 -16.82 -4.21
N GLY A 122 -6.06 -15.90 -4.15
CA GLY A 122 -4.77 -16.12 -3.51
C GLY A 122 -3.82 -17.07 -4.26
N GLN A 123 -4.16 -17.49 -5.48
CA GLN A 123 -3.37 -18.43 -6.28
C GLN A 123 -2.17 -17.78 -6.96
N LYS A 124 -2.24 -16.47 -7.23
CA LYS A 124 -1.18 -15.67 -7.83
C LYS A 124 -0.98 -14.38 -7.04
N GLN A 125 0.25 -13.87 -7.07
CA GLN A 125 0.60 -12.54 -6.58
C GLN A 125 0.75 -11.57 -7.76
N ALA A 126 0.19 -10.37 -7.63
CA ALA A 126 0.30 -9.31 -8.61
C ALA A 126 1.05 -8.10 -8.04
N ALA A 127 1.90 -7.47 -8.86
CA ALA A 127 2.57 -6.22 -8.55
C ALA A 127 2.38 -5.18 -9.65
N LEU A 128 2.49 -3.91 -9.29
CA LEU A 128 2.47 -2.78 -10.23
C LEU A 128 3.89 -2.26 -10.44
N ALA A 129 4.33 -2.14 -11.70
CA ALA A 129 5.65 -1.66 -12.05
C ALA A 129 5.57 -0.35 -12.86
N LEU A 130 5.80 0.78 -12.18
CA LEU A 130 5.83 2.13 -12.78
C LEU A 130 7.23 2.72 -12.77
N THR A 131 7.78 2.88 -11.57
CA THR A 131 9.04 3.61 -11.30
C THR A 131 10.24 2.97 -12.00
N GLU A 132 11.10 3.81 -12.52
CA GLU A 132 12.37 3.44 -13.17
C GLU A 132 13.55 4.17 -12.51
N PRO A 133 14.78 3.73 -12.75
CA PRO A 133 15.95 4.51 -12.34
C PRO A 133 15.97 5.93 -12.90
N SER A 134 15.34 6.15 -14.07
CA SER A 134 15.24 7.44 -14.77
C SER A 134 14.11 8.33 -14.28
N GLY A 135 13.06 7.80 -13.63
CA GLY A 135 11.87 8.58 -13.25
C GLY A 135 10.94 7.84 -12.31
N GLY A 136 10.36 8.60 -11.40
CA GLY A 136 9.33 8.12 -10.44
C GLY A 136 8.26 9.19 -10.25
N SER A 137 8.61 10.35 -9.69
CA SER A 137 7.70 11.50 -9.56
C SER A 137 7.31 12.08 -10.90
N ASP A 138 8.27 12.19 -11.81
CA ASP A 138 8.05 12.59 -13.21
C ASP A 138 7.98 11.35 -14.10
N LEU A 139 6.76 10.95 -14.43
CA LEU A 139 6.49 9.81 -15.29
C LEU A 139 6.87 10.07 -16.77
N SER A 140 7.08 11.31 -17.17
CA SER A 140 7.54 11.65 -18.54
C SER A 140 8.97 11.15 -18.80
N GLN A 141 9.75 10.89 -17.74
CA GLN A 141 11.12 10.39 -17.81
C GLN A 141 11.23 8.87 -17.93
N LEU A 142 10.10 8.15 -17.94
CA LEU A 142 10.10 6.70 -18.11
C LEU A 142 10.61 6.30 -19.48
N ARG A 143 11.52 5.31 -19.52
CA ARG A 143 12.25 4.86 -20.71
C ARG A 143 11.93 3.43 -21.12
N THR A 144 11.30 2.61 -20.27
CA THR A 144 10.87 1.26 -20.64
C THR A 144 9.97 1.35 -21.85
N ARG A 145 10.34 0.66 -22.94
CA ARG A 145 9.72 0.75 -24.25
C ARG A 145 9.14 -0.58 -24.69
N ALA A 146 7.99 -0.54 -25.33
CA ALA A 146 7.33 -1.67 -25.93
C ALA A 146 7.12 -1.36 -27.42
N GLU A 147 7.91 -2.00 -28.28
CA GLU A 147 7.85 -1.83 -29.72
C GLU A 147 6.94 -2.87 -30.33
N ARG A 148 6.01 -2.42 -31.17
CA ARG A 148 5.05 -3.30 -31.84
C ARG A 148 5.77 -4.25 -32.80
N THR A 149 5.40 -5.54 -32.75
CA THR A 149 5.90 -6.59 -33.63
C THR A 149 4.76 -7.53 -34.04
N SER A 150 5.04 -8.55 -34.85
CA SER A 150 4.02 -9.53 -35.23
C SER A 150 3.50 -10.29 -34.02
N GLY A 151 2.19 -10.17 -33.76
CA GLY A 151 1.49 -10.87 -32.68
C GLY A 151 1.64 -10.24 -31.29
N GLY A 152 2.31 -9.08 -31.15
CA GLY A 152 2.48 -8.45 -29.85
C GLY A 152 3.52 -7.33 -29.81
N TYR A 153 4.33 -7.32 -28.76
CA TYR A 153 5.33 -6.27 -28.51
C TYR A 153 6.66 -6.87 -28.07
N ARG A 154 7.77 -6.21 -28.43
CA ARG A 154 9.09 -6.41 -27.84
C ARG A 154 9.34 -5.33 -26.79
N LEU A 155 9.53 -5.77 -25.55
CA LEU A 155 9.66 -4.91 -24.41
C LEU A 155 11.09 -4.89 -23.89
N ASN A 156 11.65 -3.68 -23.76
CA ASN A 156 12.99 -3.42 -23.26
C ASN A 156 12.96 -2.33 -22.19
N GLY A 157 13.67 -2.53 -21.08
CA GLY A 157 13.76 -1.53 -20.02
C GLY A 157 13.99 -2.10 -18.64
N GLN A 158 13.81 -1.24 -17.64
CA GLN A 158 14.04 -1.57 -16.24
C GLN A 158 12.97 -0.90 -15.37
N LYS A 159 12.58 -1.58 -14.28
CA LYS A 159 11.74 -1.02 -13.25
C LYS A 159 12.42 -1.16 -11.89
N LYS A 160 12.26 -0.18 -11.00
CA LYS A 160 12.93 -0.17 -9.70
C LYS A 160 11.95 0.20 -8.58
N PHE A 161 12.23 -0.27 -7.37
CA PHE A 161 11.39 -0.09 -6.18
C PHE A 161 10.01 -0.74 -6.29
N ILE A 162 9.93 -1.90 -6.94
CA ILE A 162 8.67 -2.58 -7.17
C ILE A 162 8.33 -3.46 -5.97
N SER A 163 7.35 -3.03 -5.18
CA SER A 163 6.83 -3.83 -4.05
C SER A 163 6.30 -5.16 -4.57
N CYS A 164 6.64 -6.25 -3.90
CA CYS A 164 6.37 -7.63 -4.31
C CYS A 164 7.06 -8.06 -5.63
N GLY A 165 7.86 -7.20 -6.25
CA GLY A 165 8.51 -7.49 -7.55
C GLY A 165 9.38 -8.73 -7.51
N GLY A 166 9.97 -9.05 -6.36
CA GLY A 166 10.78 -10.24 -6.15
C GLY A 166 9.99 -11.56 -6.20
N GLN A 167 8.68 -11.53 -5.90
CA GLN A 167 7.84 -12.72 -5.73
C GLN A 167 6.65 -12.78 -6.69
N ALA A 168 6.15 -11.63 -7.20
CA ALA A 168 4.94 -11.57 -7.99
C ALA A 168 4.95 -12.52 -9.19
N ASP A 169 3.84 -13.23 -9.38
CA ASP A 169 3.63 -14.12 -10.53
C ASP A 169 3.31 -13.33 -11.79
N GLN A 170 2.72 -12.14 -11.62
CA GLN A 170 2.38 -11.23 -12.71
C GLN A 170 2.62 -9.77 -12.32
N ILE A 171 3.07 -9.00 -13.30
CA ILE A 171 3.42 -7.58 -13.16
C ILE A 171 2.55 -6.78 -14.11
N THR A 172 1.71 -5.89 -13.57
CA THR A 172 1.08 -4.84 -14.38
C THR A 172 2.11 -3.74 -14.62
N LEU A 173 2.46 -3.52 -15.86
CA LEU A 173 3.62 -2.72 -16.28
C LEU A 173 3.19 -1.56 -17.16
N LEU A 174 3.69 -0.35 -16.89
CA LEU A 174 3.60 0.79 -17.79
C LEU A 174 4.85 0.87 -18.66
N ALA A 175 4.65 0.87 -19.99
CA ALA A 175 5.74 1.04 -20.96
C ALA A 175 5.37 2.04 -22.05
N ARG A 176 6.37 2.67 -22.63
CA ARG A 176 6.22 3.62 -23.73
C ARG A 176 6.01 2.87 -25.04
N THR A 177 4.93 3.18 -25.76
CA THR A 177 4.62 2.63 -27.09
C THR A 177 4.76 3.67 -28.20
N SER A 178 4.86 4.97 -27.86
CA SER A 178 5.19 6.05 -28.81
C SER A 178 5.93 7.18 -28.10
N ASP A 179 6.40 8.18 -28.87
CA ASP A 179 7.11 9.34 -28.34
C ASP A 179 6.17 10.47 -27.89
N ASP A 180 4.84 10.29 -27.99
CA ASP A 180 3.87 11.24 -27.44
C ASP A 180 4.05 11.34 -25.92
N PRO A 181 4.34 12.54 -25.38
CA PRO A 181 4.57 12.71 -23.94
C PRO A 181 3.33 12.47 -23.08
N ARG A 182 2.13 12.57 -23.64
CA ARG A 182 0.85 12.39 -22.91
C ARG A 182 0.16 11.07 -23.19
N GLY A 183 0.13 10.64 -24.46
CA GLY A 183 -0.56 9.42 -24.91
C GLY A 183 0.38 8.26 -25.28
N GLY A 184 1.68 8.40 -25.07
CA GLY A 184 2.68 7.41 -25.49
C GLY A 184 2.86 6.22 -24.58
N PHE A 185 1.99 6.00 -23.59
CA PHE A 185 2.14 4.90 -22.62
C PHE A 185 1.00 3.90 -22.71
N SER A 186 1.36 2.63 -22.68
CA SER A 186 0.42 1.49 -22.63
C SER A 186 0.68 0.60 -21.42
N LEU A 187 -0.35 -0.13 -21.00
CA LEU A 187 -0.27 -1.09 -19.91
C LEU A 187 -0.17 -2.51 -20.45
N PHE A 188 0.69 -3.29 -19.83
CA PHE A 188 0.92 -4.69 -20.16
C PHE A 188 0.89 -5.55 -18.89
N VAL A 189 0.48 -6.80 -19.01
CA VAL A 189 0.73 -7.80 -17.97
C VAL A 189 1.88 -8.69 -18.43
N VAL A 190 2.97 -8.67 -17.67
CA VAL A 190 4.12 -9.55 -17.82
C VAL A 190 4.01 -10.64 -16.77
N GLU A 191 4.16 -11.90 -17.17
CA GLU A 191 4.11 -13.04 -16.25
C GLU A 191 5.53 -13.54 -15.94
N ARG A 192 5.71 -14.00 -14.70
CA ARG A 192 6.97 -14.63 -14.28
C ARG A 192 7.28 -15.82 -15.18
N GLY A 193 8.54 -15.96 -15.57
CA GLY A 193 9.00 -17.04 -16.46
C GLY A 193 8.93 -16.72 -17.94
N MET A 194 8.36 -15.58 -18.35
CA MET A 194 8.48 -15.14 -19.75
C MET A 194 9.97 -14.91 -20.09
N PRO A 195 10.47 -15.44 -21.24
CA PRO A 195 11.85 -15.22 -21.67
C PRO A 195 12.15 -13.72 -21.82
N GLY A 196 13.25 -13.27 -21.23
CA GLY A 196 13.64 -11.86 -21.22
C GLY A 196 13.17 -11.08 -19.98
N PHE A 197 12.33 -11.65 -19.10
CA PHE A 197 12.01 -11.06 -17.79
C PHE A 197 12.97 -11.55 -16.72
N ARG A 198 13.53 -10.62 -15.93
CA ARG A 198 14.39 -10.96 -14.80
C ARG A 198 14.16 -10.05 -13.60
N VAL A 199 14.22 -10.64 -12.39
CA VAL A 199 14.45 -9.91 -11.15
C VAL A 199 15.96 -9.69 -11.03
N THR A 200 16.41 -8.45 -11.10
CA THR A 200 17.84 -8.13 -11.11
C THR A 200 18.40 -7.92 -9.72
N GLU A 201 17.58 -7.49 -8.79
CA GLU A 201 18.01 -7.19 -7.42
C GLU A 201 16.82 -7.30 -6.46
N ALA A 202 16.98 -8.04 -5.37
CA ALA A 202 16.13 -7.93 -4.19
C ALA A 202 16.65 -6.74 -3.37
N LEU A 203 15.87 -5.64 -3.30
CA LEU A 203 16.35 -4.41 -2.70
C LEU A 203 16.35 -4.48 -1.17
N GLU A 204 17.48 -4.16 -0.56
CA GLU A 204 17.60 -4.04 0.89
C GLU A 204 17.04 -2.71 1.41
N THR A 205 15.71 -2.67 1.55
CA THR A 205 15.00 -1.48 2.03
C THR A 205 15.13 -1.33 3.55
N THR A 206 15.11 -0.09 4.05
CA THR A 206 15.04 0.18 5.49
C THR A 206 13.64 0.01 6.06
N ALA A 207 12.61 0.20 5.23
CA ALA A 207 11.19 0.14 5.57
C ALA A 207 10.45 -0.86 4.67
N TRP A 208 9.30 -1.34 5.11
CA TRP A 208 8.48 -2.34 4.41
C TRP A 208 9.28 -3.56 3.97
N ARG A 209 10.22 -3.99 4.78
CA ARG A 209 11.16 -5.06 4.45
C ARG A 209 10.43 -6.33 3.99
N ALA A 210 9.38 -6.71 4.70
CA ALA A 210 8.59 -7.92 4.39
C ALA A 210 7.80 -7.86 3.07
N SER A 211 7.80 -6.71 2.34
CA SER A 211 7.08 -6.56 1.08
C SER A 211 7.79 -7.15 -0.14
N GLY A 212 9.06 -7.58 -0.03
CA GLY A 212 9.78 -8.17 -1.16
C GLY A 212 10.04 -7.19 -2.32
N THR A 213 10.43 -5.95 -2.00
CA THR A 213 10.71 -4.92 -3.00
C THR A 213 11.91 -5.29 -3.87
N ALA A 214 11.79 -5.13 -5.21
CA ALA A 214 12.82 -5.53 -6.14
C ALA A 214 13.04 -4.54 -7.29
N ALA A 215 14.15 -4.73 -8.01
CA ALA A 215 14.40 -4.18 -9.33
C ALA A 215 14.20 -5.27 -10.39
N LEU A 216 13.61 -4.87 -11.52
CA LEU A 216 13.22 -5.73 -12.63
C LEU A 216 13.89 -5.27 -13.92
N ALA A 217 14.25 -6.20 -14.80
CA ALA A 217 14.72 -5.91 -16.14
C ALA A 217 13.95 -6.73 -17.19
N PHE A 218 13.81 -6.13 -18.33
CA PHE A 218 13.16 -6.69 -19.51
C PHE A 218 14.12 -6.53 -20.69
N GLU A 219 14.52 -7.66 -21.29
CA GLU A 219 15.49 -7.70 -22.37
C GLU A 219 14.90 -8.52 -23.52
N ASP A 220 14.54 -7.82 -24.60
CA ASP A 220 13.87 -8.40 -25.78
C ASP A 220 12.67 -9.30 -25.41
N LEU A 221 11.96 -8.93 -24.35
CA LEU A 221 10.83 -9.66 -23.83
C LEU A 221 9.66 -9.59 -24.81
N PHE A 222 9.24 -10.74 -25.35
CA PHE A 222 8.01 -10.79 -26.16
C PHE A 222 6.78 -10.81 -25.27
N VAL A 223 5.90 -9.82 -25.44
CA VAL A 223 4.60 -9.71 -24.77
C VAL A 223 3.49 -9.85 -25.79
N PRO A 224 2.66 -10.90 -25.73
CA PRO A 224 1.54 -11.09 -26.67
C PRO A 224 0.56 -9.93 -26.64
N GLU A 225 -0.12 -9.66 -27.77
CA GLU A 225 -1.13 -8.60 -27.88
C GLU A 225 -2.23 -8.74 -26.82
N GLU A 226 -2.64 -9.97 -26.49
CA GLU A 226 -3.64 -10.23 -25.46
C GLU A 226 -3.19 -9.87 -24.04
N ASN A 227 -1.92 -9.59 -23.80
CA ASN A 227 -1.40 -9.10 -22.53
C ASN A 227 -1.38 -7.57 -22.44
N ARG A 228 -1.71 -6.85 -23.52
CA ARG A 228 -1.90 -5.39 -23.47
C ARG A 228 -3.28 -5.05 -22.90
N ILE A 229 -3.31 -4.22 -21.86
CA ILE A 229 -4.54 -3.83 -21.17
C ILE A 229 -5.08 -2.52 -21.72
N GLY A 230 -6.30 -2.58 -22.24
CA GLY A 230 -6.98 -1.42 -22.83
C GLY A 230 -6.38 -0.98 -24.16
N PRO A 231 -6.81 0.18 -24.71
CA PRO A 231 -6.27 0.77 -25.93
C PRO A 231 -4.79 1.16 -25.80
N GLU A 232 -4.04 1.05 -26.89
CA GLU A 232 -2.67 1.58 -26.96
C GLU A 232 -2.66 3.08 -26.68
N GLY A 233 -1.70 3.55 -25.90
CA GLY A 233 -1.59 4.96 -25.49
C GLY A 233 -2.48 5.37 -24.31
N ALA A 234 -3.41 4.55 -23.85
CA ALA A 234 -4.33 4.88 -22.76
C ALA A 234 -3.80 4.55 -21.36
N GLY A 235 -2.59 3.98 -21.24
CA GLY A 235 -2.06 3.44 -19.99
C GLY A 235 -1.89 4.46 -18.88
N LEU A 236 -1.36 5.64 -19.19
CA LEU A 236 -1.15 6.68 -18.18
C LEU A 236 -2.48 7.21 -17.63
N LEU A 237 -3.46 7.47 -18.49
CA LEU A 237 -4.79 7.95 -18.08
C LEU A 237 -5.49 6.94 -17.16
N CYS A 238 -5.38 5.65 -17.49
CA CYS A 238 -5.93 4.59 -16.66
C CYS A 238 -5.30 4.56 -15.26
N LEU A 239 -3.97 4.64 -15.20
CA LEU A 239 -3.26 4.65 -13.91
C LEU A 239 -3.60 5.86 -13.06
N MET A 240 -3.65 7.05 -13.63
CA MET A 240 -3.95 8.29 -12.88
C MET A 240 -5.29 8.18 -12.14
N ARG A 241 -6.31 7.54 -12.74
CA ARG A 241 -7.60 7.29 -12.08
C ARG A 241 -7.47 6.33 -10.89
N ASN A 242 -6.60 5.33 -11.01
CA ASN A 242 -6.43 4.29 -9.98
C ASN A 242 -5.53 4.74 -8.81
N LEU A 243 -4.65 5.73 -9.02
CA LEU A 243 -3.78 6.27 -7.98
C LEU A 243 -4.54 6.88 -6.79
N HIS A 244 -5.78 7.33 -6.97
CA HIS A 244 -6.59 7.84 -5.86
C HIS A 244 -6.91 6.73 -4.84
N THR A 245 -7.27 5.54 -5.32
CA THR A 245 -7.49 4.37 -4.45
C THR A 245 -6.22 4.02 -3.68
N GLU A 246 -5.08 3.92 -4.36
CA GLU A 246 -3.78 3.67 -3.73
C GLU A 246 -3.49 4.65 -2.59
N ARG A 247 -3.63 5.95 -2.87
CA ARG A 247 -3.33 7.01 -1.90
C ARG A 247 -4.21 6.94 -0.65
N VAL A 248 -5.48 6.60 -0.80
CA VAL A 248 -6.38 6.41 0.35
C VAL A 248 -6.01 5.17 1.15
N LEU A 249 -5.60 4.07 0.50
CA LEU A 249 -5.11 2.87 1.20
C LEU A 249 -3.80 3.15 1.94
N LEU A 250 -2.90 3.96 1.38
CA LEU A 250 -1.69 4.42 2.09
C LEU A 250 -2.04 5.31 3.29
N ALA A 251 -3.07 6.17 3.18
CA ALA A 251 -3.56 6.95 4.31
C ALA A 251 -4.16 6.06 5.40
N ALA A 252 -4.91 5.02 5.04
CA ALA A 252 -5.45 4.03 5.98
C ALA A 252 -4.33 3.26 6.71
N GLN A 253 -3.29 2.85 5.97
CA GLN A 253 -2.11 2.22 6.55
C GLN A 253 -1.38 3.16 7.52
N ALA A 254 -1.24 4.44 7.15
CA ALA A 254 -0.64 5.46 8.01
C ALA A 254 -1.42 5.64 9.31
N CYS A 255 -2.76 5.69 9.24
CA CYS A 255 -3.62 5.73 10.42
C CYS A 255 -3.40 4.51 11.32
N GLY A 256 -3.34 3.29 10.74
CA GLY A 256 -3.07 2.06 11.49
C GLY A 256 -1.69 2.08 12.18
N ILE A 257 -0.66 2.55 11.49
CA ILE A 257 0.69 2.70 12.07
C ILE A 257 0.68 3.72 13.23
N ALA A 258 0.01 4.87 13.06
CA ALA A 258 -0.06 5.90 14.08
C ALA A 258 -0.83 5.44 15.32
N GLU A 259 -1.94 4.73 15.13
CA GLU A 259 -2.77 4.17 16.20
C GLU A 259 -2.04 3.04 16.95
N LEU A 260 -1.39 2.14 16.22
CA LEU A 260 -0.60 1.06 16.82
C LEU A 260 0.60 1.62 17.62
N ALA A 261 1.23 2.69 17.13
CA ALA A 261 2.28 3.40 17.87
C ALA A 261 1.75 4.03 19.17
N LEU A 262 0.54 4.60 19.13
CA LEU A 262 -0.13 5.12 20.33
C LEU A 262 -0.43 3.98 21.32
N ASP A 263 -1.07 2.90 20.86
CA ASP A 263 -1.49 1.78 21.71
C ASP A 263 -0.29 1.12 22.42
N CYS A 264 0.78 0.81 21.70
CA CYS A 264 1.97 0.21 22.29
C CYS A 264 2.67 1.18 23.27
N THR A 265 2.62 2.49 23.01
CA THR A 265 3.21 3.50 23.89
C THR A 265 2.40 3.70 25.16
N VAL A 266 1.08 3.69 25.07
CA VAL A 266 0.19 3.73 26.26
C VAL A 266 0.45 2.51 27.15
N ALA A 267 0.50 1.32 26.57
CA ALA A 267 0.78 0.09 27.34
C ALA A 267 2.16 0.15 28.02
N HIS A 268 3.19 0.60 27.29
CA HIS A 268 4.53 0.79 27.85
C HIS A 268 4.54 1.81 28.99
N ALA A 269 3.91 2.97 28.79
CA ALA A 269 3.89 4.04 29.78
C ALA A 269 3.14 3.66 31.08
N GLN A 270 2.13 2.79 30.98
CA GLN A 270 1.42 2.25 32.15
C GLN A 270 2.27 1.27 32.97
N GLY A 271 3.12 0.47 32.32
CA GLY A 271 3.96 -0.53 32.98
C GLY A 271 5.33 -0.01 33.42
N ARG A 272 5.90 1.00 32.75
CA ARG A 272 7.24 1.53 33.02
C ARG A 272 7.25 2.45 34.24
N LEU A 273 8.07 2.15 35.24
CA LEU A 273 8.27 3.03 36.41
C LEU A 273 9.44 3.99 36.17
N VAL A 274 9.23 5.26 36.47
CA VAL A 274 10.23 6.31 36.50
C VAL A 274 10.03 7.13 37.79
N SER A 275 11.08 7.30 38.58
CA SER A 275 11.02 8.02 39.85
C SER A 275 9.89 7.51 40.78
N GLY A 276 9.69 6.18 40.81
CA GLY A 276 8.75 5.52 41.72
C GLY A 276 7.28 5.52 41.27
N GLN A 277 6.96 6.06 40.12
CA GLN A 277 5.59 6.06 39.57
C GLN A 277 5.54 5.66 38.09
N PRO A 278 4.40 5.15 37.60
CA PRO A 278 4.23 4.87 36.17
C PRO A 278 4.55 6.06 35.28
N LEU A 279 5.25 5.82 34.16
CA LEU A 279 5.60 6.87 33.19
C LEU A 279 4.34 7.63 32.71
N SER A 280 3.20 6.96 32.61
CA SER A 280 1.91 7.54 32.25
C SER A 280 1.36 8.56 33.25
N GLN A 281 1.91 8.66 34.47
CA GLN A 281 1.51 9.65 35.47
C GLN A 281 2.28 10.95 35.36
N HIS A 282 3.42 10.97 34.65
CA HIS A 282 4.19 12.18 34.43
C HIS A 282 3.47 13.11 33.42
N GLN A 283 3.36 14.41 33.78
CA GLN A 283 2.61 15.39 33.00
C GLN A 283 3.07 15.46 31.53
N ALA A 284 4.39 15.51 31.29
CA ALA A 284 4.95 15.56 29.94
C ALA A 284 4.51 14.34 29.07
N THR A 285 4.54 13.14 29.66
CA THR A 285 4.09 11.92 29.01
C THR A 285 2.59 11.98 28.67
N ARG A 286 1.78 12.41 29.63
CA ARG A 286 0.32 12.57 29.42
C ARG A 286 0.00 13.53 28.29
N GLN A 287 0.70 14.67 28.21
CA GLN A 287 0.53 15.65 27.15
C GLN A 287 0.95 15.09 25.79
N THR A 288 2.07 14.35 25.72
CA THR A 288 2.52 13.68 24.51
C THR A 288 1.48 12.65 24.02
N LEU A 289 0.99 11.78 24.91
CA LEU A 289 -0.03 10.78 24.57
C LEU A 289 -1.34 11.42 24.12
N ALA A 290 -1.76 12.53 24.75
CA ALA A 290 -2.96 13.27 24.34
C ALA A 290 -2.79 13.87 22.93
N THR A 291 -1.61 14.40 22.60
CA THR A 291 -1.29 14.89 21.25
C THR A 291 -1.33 13.75 20.23
N MET A 292 -0.69 12.61 20.55
CA MET A 292 -0.71 11.43 19.68
C MET A 292 -2.15 10.95 19.41
N ALA A 293 -3.00 10.90 20.44
CA ALA A 293 -4.41 10.50 20.30
C ALA A 293 -5.21 11.47 19.43
N THR A 294 -5.02 12.78 19.62
CA THR A 294 -5.66 13.82 18.80
C THR A 294 -5.27 13.68 17.32
N ASP A 295 -3.98 13.47 17.07
CA ASP A 295 -3.45 13.27 15.72
C ASP A 295 -4.05 12.05 15.03
N VAL A 296 -4.12 10.91 15.73
CA VAL A 296 -4.74 9.67 15.22
C VAL A 296 -6.21 9.92 14.87
N PHE A 297 -6.96 10.55 15.77
CA PHE A 297 -8.37 10.86 15.54
C PHE A 297 -8.56 11.71 14.28
N ALA A 298 -7.83 12.81 14.17
CA ALA A 298 -7.91 13.71 13.01
C ALA A 298 -7.53 13.02 11.69
N ALA A 299 -6.46 12.21 11.69
CA ALA A 299 -6.02 11.48 10.51
C ALA A 299 -7.05 10.43 10.07
N LYS A 300 -7.64 9.68 11.00
CA LYS A 300 -8.69 8.71 10.73
C LYS A 300 -9.95 9.41 10.20
N ALA A 301 -10.44 10.45 10.86
CA ALA A 301 -11.63 11.21 10.44
C ALA A 301 -11.49 11.72 8.99
N LEU A 302 -10.34 12.33 8.66
CA LEU A 302 -10.05 12.81 7.31
C LEU A 302 -9.99 11.67 6.30
N THR A 303 -9.24 10.59 6.60
CA THR A 303 -9.05 9.45 5.70
C THR A 303 -10.37 8.76 5.38
N PHE A 304 -11.19 8.48 6.39
CA PHE A 304 -12.47 7.80 6.21
C PHE A 304 -13.50 8.69 5.50
N GLN A 305 -13.49 9.99 5.77
CA GLN A 305 -14.35 10.94 5.05
C GLN A 305 -14.01 10.97 3.55
N VAL A 306 -12.73 11.03 3.20
CA VAL A 306 -12.28 11.00 1.81
C VAL A 306 -12.59 9.66 1.14
N ALA A 307 -12.42 8.55 1.86
CA ALA A 307 -12.78 7.23 1.36
C ALA A 307 -14.28 7.12 1.03
N ARG A 308 -15.17 7.66 1.89
CA ARG A 308 -16.61 7.72 1.64
C ARG A 308 -16.94 8.54 0.39
N GLN A 309 -16.29 9.69 0.19
CA GLN A 309 -16.48 10.53 -1.00
C GLN A 309 -16.10 9.81 -2.28
N LEU A 310 -14.94 9.13 -2.30
CA LEU A 310 -14.51 8.32 -3.44
C LEU A 310 -15.46 7.16 -3.70
N ASN A 311 -15.90 6.48 -2.66
CA ASN A 311 -16.84 5.35 -2.75
C ASN A 311 -18.19 5.76 -3.34
N ALA A 312 -18.62 7.00 -3.10
CA ALA A 312 -19.81 7.59 -3.68
C ALA A 312 -19.61 8.09 -5.13
N GLY A 313 -18.43 7.85 -5.73
CA GLY A 313 -18.14 8.29 -7.11
C GLY A 313 -17.72 9.76 -7.21
N GLY A 314 -17.43 10.44 -6.10
CA GLY A 314 -16.98 11.82 -6.08
C GLY A 314 -15.54 11.98 -6.61
N TRP A 315 -15.27 13.09 -7.33
CA TRP A 315 -13.90 13.48 -7.66
C TRP A 315 -13.27 14.20 -6.46
N ALA A 316 -12.23 13.62 -5.90
CA ALA A 316 -11.63 14.09 -4.65
C ALA A 316 -10.08 14.15 -4.70
N GLY A 317 -9.49 14.52 -5.86
CA GLY A 317 -8.05 14.46 -6.07
C GLY A 317 -7.24 15.25 -5.02
N ALA A 318 -7.62 16.51 -4.75
CA ALA A 318 -6.97 17.32 -3.71
C ALA A 318 -7.19 16.74 -2.31
N GLN A 319 -8.42 16.32 -1.98
CA GLN A 319 -8.74 15.76 -0.67
C GLN A 319 -8.01 14.43 -0.41
N VAL A 320 -7.87 13.58 -1.44
CA VAL A 320 -7.06 12.36 -1.37
C VAL A 320 -5.60 12.67 -1.06
N SER A 321 -5.04 13.69 -1.71
CA SER A 321 -3.68 14.16 -1.46
C SER A 321 -3.52 14.73 -0.04
N MET A 322 -4.52 15.49 0.45
CA MET A 322 -4.56 15.97 1.84
C MET A 322 -4.58 14.82 2.83
N ALA A 323 -5.48 13.84 2.64
CA ALA A 323 -5.58 12.68 3.53
C ALA A 323 -4.27 11.89 3.59
N LYS A 324 -3.67 11.59 2.42
CA LYS A 324 -2.41 10.86 2.32
C LYS A 324 -1.26 11.61 3.00
N ASN A 325 -1.09 12.91 2.71
CA ASN A 325 -0.01 13.69 3.30
C ASN A 325 -0.18 13.87 4.81
N PHE A 326 -1.38 14.23 5.26
CA PHE A 326 -1.64 14.46 6.69
C PHE A 326 -1.44 13.17 7.49
N SER A 327 -2.03 12.05 7.06
CA SER A 327 -1.90 10.77 7.76
C SER A 327 -0.44 10.27 7.78
N ALA A 328 0.32 10.46 6.69
CA ALA A 328 1.74 10.10 6.65
C ALA A 328 2.58 10.91 7.64
N VAL A 329 2.33 12.23 7.77
CA VAL A 329 3.00 13.09 8.76
C VAL A 329 2.63 12.68 10.18
N VAL A 330 1.35 12.38 10.43
CA VAL A 330 0.88 11.89 11.73
C VAL A 330 1.57 10.57 12.09
N ALA A 331 1.66 9.62 11.16
CA ALA A 331 2.36 8.36 11.39
C ALA A 331 3.83 8.58 11.76
N GLN A 332 4.55 9.45 11.04
CA GLN A 332 5.94 9.77 11.37
C GLN A 332 6.08 10.40 12.77
N ARG A 333 5.24 11.37 13.09
CA ARG A 333 5.27 12.08 14.38
C ARG A 333 4.96 11.13 15.53
N ASN A 334 3.91 10.33 15.42
CA ASN A 334 3.50 9.41 16.47
C ASN A 334 4.51 8.27 16.68
N THR A 335 5.08 7.73 15.62
CA THR A 335 6.12 6.70 15.74
C THR A 335 7.43 7.26 16.32
N ALA A 336 7.80 8.50 16.01
CA ALA A 336 8.95 9.16 16.64
C ALA A 336 8.71 9.36 18.14
N ALA A 337 7.52 9.82 18.54
CA ALA A 337 7.13 9.94 19.95
C ALA A 337 7.12 8.58 20.67
N ALA A 338 6.66 7.52 19.99
CA ALA A 338 6.69 6.15 20.51
C ALA A 338 8.13 5.70 20.80
N VAL A 339 9.05 5.85 19.83
CA VAL A 339 10.47 5.54 20.03
C VAL A 339 11.05 6.32 21.22
N GLN A 340 10.78 7.62 21.31
CA GLN A 340 11.24 8.47 22.39
C GLN A 340 10.74 8.00 23.77
N LEU A 341 9.45 7.69 23.91
CA LEU A 341 8.86 7.26 25.17
C LEU A 341 9.27 5.84 25.60
N HIS A 342 9.62 4.97 24.65
CA HIS A 342 10.18 3.64 24.94
C HIS A 342 11.66 3.71 25.34
N GLY A 343 12.37 4.83 25.08
CA GLY A 343 13.80 4.97 25.34
C GLY A 343 14.64 3.96 24.58
N GLY A 344 15.67 3.38 25.19
CA GLY A 344 16.57 2.43 24.52
C GLY A 344 15.88 1.24 23.85
N ILE A 345 14.78 0.73 24.40
CA ILE A 345 13.98 -0.34 23.79
C ILE A 345 13.41 0.11 22.45
N GLY A 346 13.02 1.38 22.32
CA GLY A 346 12.51 1.96 21.07
C GLY A 346 13.54 1.99 19.93
N CYS A 347 14.84 1.83 20.24
CA CYS A 347 15.93 1.77 19.27
C CYS A 347 16.41 0.34 18.96
N ILE A 348 15.83 -0.68 19.58
CA ILE A 348 16.15 -2.09 19.24
C ILE A 348 15.46 -2.43 17.92
N GLU A 349 16.23 -2.98 16.98
CA GLU A 349 15.78 -3.21 15.60
C GLU A 349 14.48 -4.00 15.48
N ASP A 350 14.30 -5.04 16.26
CA ASP A 350 13.13 -5.92 16.25
C ASP A 350 11.97 -5.41 17.12
N SER A 351 12.15 -4.29 17.84
CA SER A 351 11.09 -3.71 18.64
C SER A 351 9.98 -3.14 17.75
N LEU A 352 8.74 -3.20 18.24
CA LEU A 352 7.60 -2.67 17.52
C LEU A 352 7.74 -1.16 17.22
N PRO A 353 8.11 -0.29 18.20
CA PRO A 353 8.30 1.13 17.92
C PRO A 353 9.32 1.42 16.81
N ALA A 354 10.47 0.71 16.82
CA ALA A 354 11.51 0.87 15.80
C ALA A 354 11.00 0.45 14.41
N ARG A 355 10.27 -0.67 14.30
CA ARG A 355 9.67 -1.13 13.05
C ARG A 355 8.68 -0.13 12.51
N LEU A 356 7.73 0.32 13.33
CA LEU A 356 6.72 1.30 12.93
C LEU A 356 7.35 2.62 12.49
N HIS A 357 8.41 3.07 13.17
CA HIS A 357 9.11 4.31 12.83
C HIS A 357 9.81 4.22 11.46
N ARG A 358 10.48 3.09 11.17
CA ARG A 358 11.05 2.85 9.83
C ARG A 358 9.96 2.83 8.76
N ASP A 359 8.89 2.09 9.00
CA ASP A 359 7.83 1.88 8.01
C ASP A 359 7.02 3.15 7.75
N ALA A 360 6.83 4.00 8.76
CA ALA A 360 6.17 5.30 8.59
C ALA A 360 6.92 6.23 7.62
N ARG A 361 8.25 6.08 7.48
CA ARG A 361 9.03 6.95 6.59
C ARG A 361 8.66 6.81 5.12
N VAL A 362 8.35 5.61 4.66
CA VAL A 362 7.99 5.36 3.24
C VAL A 362 6.68 6.03 2.85
N LEU A 363 5.76 6.22 3.78
CA LEU A 363 4.43 6.78 3.50
C LEU A 363 4.45 8.21 2.95
N THR A 364 5.52 8.98 3.18
CA THR A 364 5.67 10.31 2.57
C THR A 364 6.25 10.27 1.16
N ILE A 365 6.63 9.08 0.66
CA ILE A 365 7.29 8.85 -0.63
C ILE A 365 6.39 8.04 -1.57
N ALA A 366 5.87 6.91 -1.08
CA ALA A 366 5.05 5.99 -1.85
C ALA A 366 3.72 6.62 -2.30
N GLY A 367 3.20 6.20 -3.44
CA GLY A 367 1.95 6.72 -4.03
C GLY A 367 2.02 8.17 -4.50
N GLY A 368 3.24 8.71 -4.62
CA GLY A 368 3.58 10.09 -4.90
C GLY A 368 4.18 10.79 -3.68
N PRO A 369 5.37 11.41 -3.79
CA PRO A 369 6.00 12.11 -2.69
C PRO A 369 5.17 13.27 -2.19
N PHE A 370 5.47 13.70 -0.96
CA PHE A 370 4.78 14.78 -0.26
C PHE A 370 4.62 16.04 -1.12
N GLU A 371 5.68 16.39 -1.84
CA GLU A 371 5.74 17.57 -2.70
C GLU A 371 4.77 17.46 -3.89
N VAL A 372 4.72 16.31 -4.56
CA VAL A 372 3.78 16.07 -5.66
C VAL A 372 2.32 16.11 -5.19
N MET A 373 2.06 15.62 -3.97
CA MET A 373 0.72 15.74 -3.37
C MET A 373 0.36 17.19 -3.08
N ASN A 374 1.32 18.00 -2.62
CA ASN A 374 1.11 19.43 -2.37
C ASN A 374 0.80 20.20 -3.67
N GLU A 375 1.48 19.90 -4.77
CA GLU A 375 1.12 20.46 -6.09
C GLU A 375 -0.32 20.11 -6.46
N THR A 376 -0.73 18.84 -6.32
CA THR A 376 -2.13 18.45 -6.58
C THR A 376 -3.13 19.20 -5.69
N ILE A 377 -2.76 19.53 -4.45
CA ILE A 377 -3.60 20.32 -3.55
C ILE A 377 -3.64 21.78 -4.02
N ALA A 378 -2.50 22.37 -4.41
CA ALA A 378 -2.40 23.74 -4.88
C ALA A 378 -3.21 23.94 -6.18
N ASP A 379 -3.10 23.01 -7.15
CA ASP A 379 -3.94 22.99 -8.35
C ASP A 379 -5.44 22.98 -7.99
N GLY A 380 -5.82 22.23 -6.98
CA GLY A 380 -7.20 22.18 -6.47
C GLY A 380 -7.68 23.48 -5.82
N LEU A 381 -6.76 24.36 -5.42
CA LEU A 381 -7.04 25.70 -4.90
C LEU A 381 -7.07 26.76 -6.02
N GLY A 382 -6.70 26.38 -7.26
CA GLY A 382 -6.72 27.26 -8.42
C GLY A 382 -5.42 28.06 -8.63
N PHE A 383 -4.29 27.57 -8.08
CA PHE A 383 -2.96 28.16 -8.31
C PHE A 383 -2.29 27.57 -9.54
#